data_70700e2844695e038f03423235051ea1
#
_entry.id   70700e2844695e038f03423235051ea1
#
_cell.length_a   1.000
_cell.length_b   1.000
_cell.length_c   1.000
_cell.angle_alpha   90.00
_cell.angle_beta   90.00
_cell.angle_gamma   90.00
#
_symmetry.space_group_name_H-M   'P 1'
#
loop_
_entity.id
_entity.type
_entity.pdbx_description
1 polymer ?
#
loop_
_entity_poly.entity_id
_entity_poly.type
_entity_poly.pdbx_seq_one_letter_code
_entity_poly.pdbx_strand_id
1 'polypeptide(L)'
;MSAVFNPLPLMDLSAASFGNSFVRELPADPLAANTRRQVPNASYTRVAPTPVAAPKLLAWSDALGEDLGLSRPSACAIEALAGNRLFPGMEPYAARYGGHQFGVWARQLGDGRAITLGEMVARDGSRQELQLKGAGPTPYSRTADGRAVLRSSLREFLCSEALHFLGVPTTRALSLAGTGEQVIRDMFYDGNPEPEPGAVVCRIAPSFLRFGNFEIHAAHGEEQLLKRLLDYVIRHFFPGLSYREWYHEVCRRTGRLMSDWMRLGFVHGVMNTDNMSVLGLTIDYGPYGWLEG
;
A
#
# COMPACT_ATOMS: atom_id res chain seq x y z
N MET A 1 31.58 20.20 23.47
CA MET A 1 30.81 20.98 22.48
C MET A 1 29.83 20.05 21.85
N SER A 2 28.55 20.08 22.28
CA SER A 2 27.47 19.34 21.64
C SER A 2 27.20 19.97 20.27
N ALA A 3 27.43 19.23 19.21
CA ALA A 3 26.99 19.63 17.89
C ALA A 3 25.46 19.85 17.95
N VAL A 4 25.03 21.09 17.79
CA VAL A 4 23.61 21.41 17.61
C VAL A 4 23.22 20.79 16.28
N PHE A 5 22.55 19.64 16.34
CA PHE A 5 21.94 19.01 15.17
C PHE A 5 20.82 19.93 14.72
N ASN A 6 21.11 20.79 13.76
CA ASN A 6 20.09 21.61 13.15
C ASN A 6 19.31 20.70 12.17
N PRO A 7 18.08 20.30 12.48
CA PRO A 7 17.35 19.40 11.61
C PRO A 7 17.15 20.08 10.24
N LEU A 8 17.46 19.35 9.15
CA LEU A 8 17.19 19.83 7.79
C LEU A 8 15.73 20.29 7.69
N PRO A 9 15.42 21.37 6.97
CA PRO A 9 14.04 21.85 6.83
C PRO A 9 13.16 20.76 6.19
N LEU A 10 11.89 20.71 6.60
CA LEU A 10 10.88 19.88 5.95
C LEU A 10 10.59 20.42 4.56
N MET A 11 10.37 19.52 3.59
CA MET A 11 10.09 19.86 2.19
C MET A 11 8.63 19.58 1.83
N ASP A 12 8.10 20.29 0.84
CA ASP A 12 6.83 19.90 0.21
C ASP A 12 7.02 18.63 -0.64
N LEU A 13 5.98 17.81 -0.75
CA LEU A 13 6.01 16.57 -1.53
C LEU A 13 6.45 16.79 -2.98
N SER A 14 6.21 17.95 -3.55
CA SER A 14 6.64 18.31 -4.91
C SER A 14 8.16 18.36 -5.11
N ALA A 15 8.92 18.49 -4.01
CA ALA A 15 10.38 18.49 -4.00
C ALA A 15 10.98 17.11 -3.65
N ALA A 16 10.15 16.11 -3.38
CA ALA A 16 10.61 14.78 -3.03
C ALA A 16 11.31 14.07 -4.19
N SER A 17 12.32 13.27 -3.88
CA SER A 17 13.01 12.41 -4.85
C SER A 17 12.50 10.98 -4.78
N PHE A 18 12.50 10.28 -5.93
CA PHE A 18 11.96 8.93 -6.06
C PHE A 18 13.02 7.96 -6.61
N GLY A 19 13.20 6.83 -5.93
CA GLY A 19 14.13 5.76 -6.28
C GLY A 19 13.54 4.77 -7.26
N ASN A 20 12.27 4.37 -7.06
CA ASN A 20 11.47 3.50 -7.92
C ASN A 20 12.12 2.15 -8.25
N SER A 21 12.78 1.52 -7.28
CA SER A 21 13.50 0.26 -7.49
C SER A 21 12.59 -0.86 -8.02
N PHE A 22 11.34 -0.92 -7.51
CA PHE A 22 10.37 -1.95 -7.92
C PHE A 22 10.10 -1.90 -9.43
N VAL A 23 9.77 -0.73 -9.97
CA VAL A 23 9.46 -0.59 -11.40
C VAL A 23 10.69 -0.63 -12.31
N ARG A 24 11.88 -0.35 -11.76
CA ARG A 24 13.15 -0.44 -12.52
C ARG A 24 13.69 -1.86 -12.63
N GLU A 25 13.48 -2.67 -11.60
CA GLU A 25 14.10 -3.98 -11.49
C GLU A 25 13.17 -5.15 -11.84
N LEU A 26 11.85 -4.97 -11.74
CA LEU A 26 10.87 -6.01 -12.02
C LEU A 26 10.15 -5.78 -13.36
N PRO A 27 9.62 -6.84 -14.00
CA PRO A 27 8.99 -6.72 -15.30
C PRO A 27 7.61 -6.08 -15.21
N ALA A 28 7.37 -5.12 -16.07
CA ALA A 28 6.05 -4.49 -16.25
C ALA A 28 5.19 -5.30 -17.22
N ASP A 29 3.88 -5.18 -17.05
CA ASP A 29 2.92 -5.51 -18.09
C ASP A 29 3.20 -4.64 -19.34
N PRO A 30 3.37 -5.24 -20.53
CA PRO A 30 3.65 -4.49 -21.75
C PRO A 30 2.45 -3.70 -22.27
N LEU A 31 1.23 -3.98 -21.79
CA LEU A 31 0.02 -3.28 -22.23
C LEU A 31 -0.25 -2.03 -21.40
N ALA A 32 -0.23 -0.87 -22.06
CA ALA A 32 -0.49 0.42 -21.41
C ALA A 32 -1.99 0.67 -21.13
N ALA A 33 -2.90 -0.10 -21.74
CA ALA A 33 -4.35 0.11 -21.58
C ALA A 33 -4.80 -0.22 -20.15
N ASN A 34 -5.50 0.72 -19.49
CA ASN A 34 -6.11 0.50 -18.18
C ASN A 34 -7.47 -0.21 -18.33
N THR A 35 -7.46 -1.44 -18.85
CA THR A 35 -8.64 -2.30 -18.97
C THR A 35 -8.49 -3.52 -18.09
N ARG A 36 -9.58 -3.98 -17.51
CA ARG A 36 -9.63 -5.20 -16.67
C ARG A 36 -9.20 -6.41 -17.49
N ARG A 37 -8.21 -7.15 -17.02
CA ARG A 37 -7.67 -8.32 -17.70
C ARG A 37 -6.83 -9.22 -16.78
N GLN A 38 -6.55 -10.44 -17.25
CA GLN A 38 -5.47 -11.25 -16.73
C GLN A 38 -4.14 -10.69 -17.26
N VAL A 39 -3.17 -10.55 -16.37
CA VAL A 39 -1.84 -10.01 -16.69
C VAL A 39 -0.81 -11.10 -16.45
N PRO A 40 -0.35 -11.82 -17.48
CA PRO A 40 0.70 -12.84 -17.34
C PRO A 40 2.09 -12.20 -17.39
N ASN A 41 3.08 -12.92 -16.86
CA ASN A 41 4.50 -12.61 -17.02
C ASN A 41 4.93 -11.19 -16.63
N ALA A 42 4.28 -10.61 -15.62
CA ALA A 42 4.59 -9.29 -15.11
C ALA A 42 4.41 -9.23 -13.59
N SER A 43 5.10 -8.34 -12.93
CA SER A 43 4.97 -8.06 -11.50
C SER A 43 4.01 -6.90 -11.21
N TYR A 44 3.79 -6.03 -12.20
CA TYR A 44 2.93 -4.85 -12.08
C TYR A 44 2.45 -4.35 -13.45
N THR A 45 1.43 -3.49 -13.43
CA THR A 45 0.98 -2.71 -14.59
C THR A 45 1.15 -1.22 -14.29
N ARG A 46 1.72 -0.46 -15.23
CA ARG A 46 1.77 1.01 -15.16
C ARG A 46 0.35 1.55 -15.31
N VAL A 47 -0.09 2.33 -14.34
CA VAL A 47 -1.43 2.93 -14.34
C VAL A 47 -1.42 4.22 -13.53
N ALA A 48 -1.91 5.31 -14.13
CA ALA A 48 -2.08 6.57 -13.42
C ALA A 48 -3.37 6.55 -12.57
N PRO A 49 -3.40 7.25 -11.43
CA PRO A 49 -4.63 7.48 -10.69
C PRO A 49 -5.69 8.16 -11.56
N THR A 50 -6.95 7.87 -11.28
CA THR A 50 -8.09 8.56 -11.90
C THR A 50 -8.43 9.79 -11.07
N PRO A 51 -8.38 11.00 -11.63
CA PRO A 51 -8.66 12.24 -10.91
C PRO A 51 -10.02 12.20 -10.18
N VAL A 52 -10.11 12.99 -9.12
CA VAL A 52 -11.33 13.18 -8.32
C VAL A 52 -11.81 14.62 -8.43
N ALA A 53 -13.11 14.88 -8.20
CA ALA A 53 -13.75 16.14 -8.53
C ALA A 53 -13.28 17.32 -7.67
N ALA A 54 -13.13 17.13 -6.35
CA ALA A 54 -12.80 18.21 -5.43
C ALA A 54 -11.97 17.68 -4.24
N PRO A 55 -10.66 17.46 -4.44
CA PRO A 55 -9.80 16.93 -3.40
C PRO A 55 -9.70 17.88 -2.22
N LYS A 56 -9.92 17.36 -1.02
CA LYS A 56 -9.81 18.10 0.24
C LYS A 56 -9.09 17.29 1.29
N LEU A 57 -8.02 17.83 1.86
CA LEU A 57 -7.33 17.19 2.98
C LEU A 57 -8.25 17.11 4.20
N LEU A 58 -8.48 15.92 4.72
CA LEU A 58 -9.28 15.65 5.91
C LEU A 58 -8.41 15.31 7.11
N ALA A 59 -7.30 14.59 6.91
CA ALA A 59 -6.34 14.27 7.96
C ALA A 59 -4.93 14.16 7.38
N TRP A 60 -3.95 14.42 8.25
CA TRP A 60 -2.52 14.34 7.98
C TRP A 60 -1.80 13.83 9.23
N SER A 61 -0.91 12.87 9.07
CA SER A 61 -0.03 12.41 10.15
C SER A 61 1.22 13.29 10.21
N ASP A 62 1.24 14.26 11.12
CA ASP A 62 2.39 15.15 11.30
C ASP A 62 3.65 14.36 11.67
N ALA A 63 3.54 13.38 12.57
CA ALA A 63 4.66 12.54 12.96
C ALA A 63 5.26 11.76 11.79
N LEU A 64 4.41 11.15 10.95
CA LEU A 64 4.90 10.44 9.75
C LEU A 64 5.48 11.43 8.71
N GLY A 65 4.86 12.60 8.55
CA GLY A 65 5.41 13.66 7.71
C GLY A 65 6.84 14.05 8.13
N GLU A 66 7.06 14.26 9.43
CA GLU A 66 8.38 14.58 9.99
C GLU A 66 9.39 13.44 9.78
N ASP A 67 8.99 12.18 10.02
CA ASP A 67 9.83 11.00 9.76
C ASP A 67 10.28 10.94 8.30
N LEU A 68 9.38 11.27 7.36
CA LEU A 68 9.67 11.31 5.93
C LEU A 68 10.42 12.57 5.48
N GLY A 69 10.51 13.59 6.32
CA GLY A 69 11.05 14.90 5.97
C GLY A 69 10.08 15.78 5.20
N LEU A 70 8.78 15.52 5.27
CA LEU A 70 7.73 16.25 4.58
C LEU A 70 7.06 17.27 5.49
N SER A 71 6.86 18.48 4.98
CA SER A 71 5.98 19.48 5.59
C SER A 71 4.50 19.13 5.37
N ARG A 72 3.60 19.79 6.09
CA ARG A 72 2.18 19.73 5.75
C ARG A 72 1.98 20.08 4.27
N PRO A 73 1.07 19.34 3.57
CA PRO A 73 0.98 19.43 2.13
C PRO A 73 0.43 20.78 1.67
N SER A 74 1.06 21.34 0.64
CA SER A 74 0.53 22.45 -0.15
C SER A 74 -0.73 22.03 -0.92
N ALA A 75 -1.44 22.99 -1.51
CA ALA A 75 -2.58 22.70 -2.37
C ALA A 75 -2.20 21.74 -3.53
N CYS A 76 -1.01 21.93 -4.13
CA CYS A 76 -0.51 21.04 -5.18
C CYS A 76 -0.22 19.62 -4.65
N ALA A 77 0.31 19.52 -3.44
CA ALA A 77 0.57 18.21 -2.81
C ALA A 77 -0.74 17.50 -2.45
N ILE A 78 -1.79 18.22 -2.03
CA ILE A 78 -3.13 17.64 -1.80
C ILE A 78 -3.70 17.06 -3.11
N GLU A 79 -3.54 17.75 -4.23
CA GLU A 79 -3.92 17.22 -5.55
C GLU A 79 -3.18 15.90 -5.86
N ALA A 80 -1.89 15.82 -5.57
CA ALA A 80 -1.11 14.60 -5.78
C ALA A 80 -1.54 13.46 -4.84
N LEU A 81 -1.78 13.75 -3.56
CA LEU A 81 -2.23 12.80 -2.56
C LEU A 81 -3.67 12.31 -2.78
N ALA A 82 -4.44 13.00 -3.61
CA ALA A 82 -5.77 12.57 -4.05
C ALA A 82 -5.75 11.87 -5.43
N GLY A 83 -4.59 11.88 -6.14
CA GLY A 83 -4.45 11.25 -7.45
C GLY A 83 -4.69 12.16 -8.65
N ASN A 84 -4.90 13.47 -8.45
CA ASN A 84 -5.16 14.43 -9.52
C ASN A 84 -3.88 14.95 -10.20
N ARG A 85 -2.72 14.75 -9.58
CA ARG A 85 -1.44 15.27 -10.06
C ARG A 85 -0.33 14.26 -9.84
N LEU A 86 0.62 14.23 -10.76
CA LEU A 86 1.89 13.53 -10.58
C LEU A 86 3.04 14.54 -10.55
N PHE A 87 3.99 14.34 -9.64
CA PHE A 87 5.22 15.12 -9.59
C PHE A 87 6.34 14.43 -10.38
N PRO A 88 7.39 15.17 -10.79
CA PRO A 88 8.55 14.58 -11.43
C PRO A 88 9.15 13.43 -10.60
N GLY A 89 9.49 12.34 -11.27
CA GLY A 89 10.02 11.15 -10.62
C GLY A 89 8.96 10.16 -10.12
N MET A 90 7.70 10.51 -10.02
CA MET A 90 6.63 9.54 -9.76
C MET A 90 6.43 8.63 -10.98
N GLU A 91 6.42 7.31 -10.74
CA GLU A 91 6.16 6.28 -11.76
C GLU A 91 5.03 5.37 -11.29
N PRO A 92 3.75 5.79 -11.47
CA PRO A 92 2.62 5.12 -10.86
C PRO A 92 2.36 3.74 -11.44
N TYR A 93 2.02 2.79 -10.53
CA TYR A 93 1.73 1.41 -10.89
C TYR A 93 0.74 0.75 -9.92
N ALA A 94 0.13 -0.34 -10.38
CA ALA A 94 -0.62 -1.29 -9.57
C ALA A 94 0.12 -2.65 -9.58
N ALA A 95 0.33 -3.23 -8.41
CA ALA A 95 1.03 -4.50 -8.27
C ALA A 95 0.13 -5.68 -8.64
N ARG A 96 0.72 -6.69 -9.27
CA ARG A 96 0.09 -7.99 -9.56
C ARG A 96 0.38 -8.95 -8.42
N TYR A 97 -0.65 -9.56 -7.88
CA TYR A 97 -0.55 -10.66 -6.92
C TYR A 97 -1.76 -11.59 -7.04
N GLY A 98 -1.63 -12.76 -6.47
CA GLY A 98 -2.74 -13.69 -6.25
C GLY A 98 -3.09 -13.78 -4.78
N GLY A 99 -3.73 -14.87 -4.38
CA GLY A 99 -3.95 -15.13 -2.98
C GLY A 99 -4.82 -16.34 -2.73
N HIS A 100 -4.63 -16.94 -1.55
CA HIS A 100 -5.54 -17.89 -0.98
C HIS A 100 -6.50 -17.17 -0.05
N GLN A 101 -7.78 -17.18 -0.41
CA GLN A 101 -8.85 -16.58 0.38
C GLN A 101 -9.72 -17.71 0.96
N PHE A 102 -9.82 -17.76 2.29
CA PHE A 102 -10.56 -18.82 3.00
C PHE A 102 -10.12 -20.25 2.58
N GLY A 103 -8.81 -20.44 2.35
CA GLY A 103 -8.26 -21.74 1.94
C GLY A 103 -8.40 -22.07 0.46
N VAL A 104 -9.03 -21.22 -0.35
CA VAL A 104 -9.21 -21.42 -1.79
C VAL A 104 -8.33 -20.47 -2.59
N TRP A 105 -7.65 -21.00 -3.62
CA TRP A 105 -6.87 -20.16 -4.54
C TRP A 105 -7.78 -19.24 -5.36
N ALA A 106 -7.73 -17.93 -5.07
CA ALA A 106 -8.57 -16.91 -5.71
C ALA A 106 -8.02 -16.40 -7.05
N ARG A 107 -6.93 -16.99 -7.55
CA ARG A 107 -6.25 -16.60 -8.79
C ARG A 107 -5.68 -15.18 -8.72
N GLN A 108 -5.66 -14.44 -9.87
CA GLN A 108 -5.19 -13.07 -9.92
C GLN A 108 -6.15 -12.14 -9.17
N LEU A 109 -5.60 -11.43 -8.20
CA LEU A 109 -6.24 -10.35 -7.44
C LEU A 109 -5.62 -9.01 -7.83
N GLY A 110 -4.46 -8.65 -7.29
CA GLY A 110 -3.74 -7.42 -7.58
C GLY A 110 -4.32 -6.17 -6.91
N ASP A 111 -3.66 -5.04 -7.09
CA ASP A 111 -4.06 -3.74 -6.56
C ASP A 111 -5.26 -3.18 -7.33
N GLY A 112 -6.46 -3.68 -7.04
CA GLY A 112 -7.70 -3.35 -7.78
C GLY A 112 -8.25 -1.95 -7.51
N ARG A 113 -7.76 -1.25 -6.48
CA ARG A 113 -8.12 0.14 -6.12
C ARG A 113 -6.97 0.90 -5.46
N ALA A 114 -5.79 0.31 -5.49
CA ALA A 114 -4.59 0.93 -4.96
C ALA A 114 -3.61 1.20 -6.09
N ILE A 115 -2.94 2.35 -6.06
CA ILE A 115 -1.96 2.76 -7.05
C ILE A 115 -0.79 3.34 -6.29
N THR A 116 0.38 2.73 -6.41
CA THR A 116 1.63 3.25 -5.86
C THR A 116 2.12 4.37 -6.76
N LEU A 117 2.33 5.57 -6.21
CA LEU A 117 2.83 6.73 -6.95
C LEU A 117 4.33 6.62 -7.25
N GLY A 118 5.06 5.98 -6.37
CA GLY A 118 6.49 5.79 -6.46
C GLY A 118 7.11 5.45 -5.12
N GLU A 119 8.41 5.19 -5.13
CA GLU A 119 9.26 4.93 -3.97
C GLU A 119 10.02 6.19 -3.63
N MET A 120 9.57 6.94 -2.63
CA MET A 120 10.20 8.16 -2.15
C MET A 120 11.45 7.83 -1.32
N VAL A 121 12.47 8.66 -1.44
CA VAL A 121 13.63 8.63 -0.55
C VAL A 121 13.35 9.56 0.63
N ALA A 122 13.18 8.98 1.82
CA ALA A 122 12.94 9.70 3.06
C ALA A 122 14.23 10.42 3.54
N ARG A 123 14.07 11.25 4.55
CA ARG A 123 15.16 12.08 5.08
C ARG A 123 16.35 11.29 5.60
N ASP A 124 16.12 10.11 6.17
CA ASP A 124 17.15 9.21 6.68
C ASP A 124 17.82 8.36 5.58
N GLY A 125 17.42 8.57 4.31
CA GLY A 125 17.86 7.79 3.15
C GLY A 125 17.09 6.48 2.97
N SER A 126 16.15 6.14 3.84
CA SER A 126 15.28 5.00 3.65
C SER A 126 14.31 5.23 2.47
N ARG A 127 13.87 4.14 1.86
CA ARG A 127 12.92 4.19 0.75
C ARG A 127 11.55 3.76 1.22
N GLN A 128 10.54 4.54 0.83
CA GLN A 128 9.17 4.35 1.25
C GLN A 128 8.24 4.45 0.04
N GLU A 129 7.44 3.43 -0.20
CA GLU A 129 6.41 3.47 -1.22
C GLU A 129 5.25 4.36 -0.76
N LEU A 130 4.83 5.29 -1.63
CA LEU A 130 3.61 6.08 -1.47
C LEU A 130 2.50 5.43 -2.27
N GLN A 131 1.53 4.82 -1.60
CA GLN A 131 0.43 4.12 -2.24
C GLN A 131 -0.91 4.77 -1.92
N LEU A 132 -1.63 5.20 -2.96
CA LEU A 132 -2.99 5.72 -2.86
C LEU A 132 -4.00 4.58 -2.90
N LYS A 133 -4.87 4.47 -1.90
CA LYS A 133 -5.99 3.51 -1.88
C LYS A 133 -7.30 4.25 -2.09
N GLY A 134 -8.06 3.84 -3.11
CA GLY A 134 -9.25 4.52 -3.60
C GLY A 134 -9.00 5.42 -4.83
N ALA A 135 -7.82 5.29 -5.45
CA ALA A 135 -7.33 6.18 -6.51
C ALA A 135 -7.89 5.87 -7.92
N GLY A 136 -8.86 4.99 -8.02
CA GLY A 136 -9.53 4.62 -9.28
C GLY A 136 -9.26 3.19 -9.73
N PRO A 137 -9.87 2.78 -10.85
CA PRO A 137 -9.76 1.43 -11.38
C PRO A 137 -8.36 1.15 -11.93
N THR A 138 -7.98 -0.12 -11.86
CA THR A 138 -6.75 -0.69 -12.42
C THR A 138 -7.10 -1.94 -13.24
N PRO A 139 -6.17 -2.55 -13.96
CA PRO A 139 -6.40 -3.84 -14.63
C PRO A 139 -6.85 -4.96 -13.67
N TYR A 140 -6.61 -4.80 -12.38
CA TYR A 140 -6.90 -5.76 -11.31
C TYR A 140 -8.23 -5.51 -10.58
N SER A 141 -9.00 -4.50 -10.97
CA SER A 141 -10.24 -4.09 -10.26
C SER A 141 -11.39 -5.11 -10.32
N ARG A 142 -11.27 -6.16 -11.14
CA ARG A 142 -12.33 -7.15 -11.33
C ARG A 142 -13.65 -6.47 -11.71
N THR A 143 -14.67 -6.50 -10.86
CA THR A 143 -15.97 -5.83 -11.09
C THR A 143 -16.09 -4.50 -10.34
N ALA A 144 -15.10 -4.14 -9.52
CA ALA A 144 -15.14 -2.94 -8.69
C ALA A 144 -14.80 -1.65 -9.45
N ASP A 145 -15.22 -0.50 -8.92
CA ASP A 145 -14.99 0.83 -9.49
C ASP A 145 -13.62 1.43 -9.16
N GLY A 146 -12.83 0.76 -8.31
CA GLY A 146 -11.52 1.23 -7.88
C GLY A 146 -11.55 2.38 -6.86
N ARG A 147 -12.71 2.80 -6.39
CA ARG A 147 -12.89 3.86 -5.39
C ARG A 147 -12.93 3.29 -3.96
N ALA A 148 -12.72 4.16 -2.99
CA ALA A 148 -12.92 3.88 -1.58
C ALA A 148 -13.85 4.91 -0.96
N VAL A 149 -14.58 4.52 0.09
CA VAL A 149 -15.46 5.41 0.85
C VAL A 149 -14.77 5.96 2.08
N LEU A 150 -15.20 7.12 2.53
CA LEU A 150 -14.61 7.82 3.68
C LEU A 150 -14.58 6.95 4.93
N ARG A 151 -15.64 6.26 5.25
CA ARG A 151 -15.76 5.38 6.41
C ARG A 151 -14.65 4.31 6.47
N SER A 152 -14.39 3.63 5.35
CA SER A 152 -13.34 2.60 5.29
C SER A 152 -11.92 3.20 5.28
N SER A 153 -11.74 4.33 4.61
CA SER A 153 -10.46 5.03 4.54
C SER A 153 -10.08 5.64 5.89
N LEU A 154 -11.06 6.17 6.64
CA LEU A 154 -10.87 6.68 8.00
C LEU A 154 -10.47 5.54 8.96
N ARG A 155 -11.13 4.38 8.87
CA ARG A 155 -10.75 3.20 9.68
C ARG A 155 -9.31 2.78 9.43
N GLU A 156 -8.87 2.74 8.17
CA GLU A 156 -7.49 2.42 7.82
C GLU A 156 -6.52 3.46 8.35
N PHE A 157 -6.80 4.75 8.16
CA PHE A 157 -5.96 5.84 8.65
C PHE A 157 -5.78 5.79 10.17
N LEU A 158 -6.87 5.71 10.92
CA LEU A 158 -6.81 5.72 12.39
C LEU A 158 -6.15 4.46 12.95
N CYS A 159 -6.51 3.28 12.44
CA CYS A 159 -6.01 2.03 12.99
C CYS A 159 -4.53 1.79 12.67
N SER A 160 -4.07 2.14 11.47
CA SER A 160 -2.65 2.00 11.11
C SER A 160 -1.76 2.89 11.99
N GLU A 161 -2.14 4.14 12.21
CA GLU A 161 -1.41 5.05 13.09
C GLU A 161 -1.49 4.60 14.56
N ALA A 162 -2.67 4.16 15.02
CA ALA A 162 -2.82 3.62 16.37
C ALA A 162 -1.89 2.41 16.62
N LEU A 163 -1.87 1.42 15.71
CA LEU A 163 -1.01 0.25 15.84
C LEU A 163 0.47 0.64 15.83
N HIS A 164 0.87 1.61 15.01
CA HIS A 164 2.24 2.13 15.01
C HIS A 164 2.63 2.67 16.38
N PHE A 165 1.82 3.56 16.97
CA PHE A 165 2.11 4.14 18.30
C PHE A 165 2.00 3.14 19.45
N LEU A 166 1.30 2.02 19.24
CA LEU A 166 1.27 0.88 20.16
C LEU A 166 2.44 -0.10 19.96
N GLY A 167 3.36 0.22 19.04
CA GLY A 167 4.59 -0.54 18.79
C GLY A 167 4.38 -1.82 17.95
N VAL A 168 3.30 -1.90 17.18
CA VAL A 168 3.04 -3.01 16.25
C VAL A 168 3.54 -2.65 14.85
N PRO A 169 4.35 -3.50 14.19
CA PRO A 169 4.75 -3.28 12.82
C PRO A 169 3.54 -3.17 11.88
N THR A 170 3.46 -2.07 11.14
CA THR A 170 2.31 -1.77 10.29
C THR A 170 2.69 -0.86 9.13
N THR A 171 1.91 -0.90 8.04
CA THR A 171 1.89 0.21 7.09
C THR A 171 1.34 1.44 7.79
N ARG A 172 1.80 2.62 7.39
CA ARG A 172 1.41 3.91 7.97
C ARG A 172 0.43 4.61 7.04
N ALA A 173 -0.31 5.57 7.56
CA ALA A 173 -1.18 6.43 6.76
C ALA A 173 -0.73 7.90 6.88
N LEU A 174 -0.26 8.47 5.76
CA LEU A 174 0.26 9.83 5.70
C LEU A 174 -0.86 10.86 5.61
N SER A 175 -1.84 10.61 4.73
CA SER A 175 -2.95 11.53 4.50
C SER A 175 -4.25 10.80 4.22
N LEU A 176 -5.35 11.47 4.55
CA LEU A 176 -6.70 11.14 4.15
C LEU A 176 -7.28 12.34 3.40
N ALA A 177 -7.68 12.14 2.15
CA ALA A 177 -8.30 13.16 1.31
C ALA A 177 -9.74 12.75 0.95
N GLY A 178 -10.69 13.66 1.11
CA GLY A 178 -12.03 13.53 0.53
C GLY A 178 -11.97 13.81 -0.97
N THR A 179 -12.81 13.11 -1.76
CA THR A 179 -12.82 13.23 -3.23
C THR A 179 -13.78 14.30 -3.75
N GLY A 180 -14.76 14.71 -2.94
CA GLY A 180 -15.87 15.53 -3.39
C GLY A 180 -16.91 14.76 -4.20
N GLU A 181 -16.76 13.45 -4.32
CA GLU A 181 -17.66 12.55 -5.06
C GLU A 181 -18.43 11.62 -4.11
N GLN A 182 -19.55 11.12 -4.56
CA GLN A 182 -20.30 10.04 -3.92
C GLN A 182 -19.97 8.71 -4.60
N VAL A 183 -19.80 7.68 -3.79
CA VAL A 183 -19.50 6.31 -4.23
C VAL A 183 -20.63 5.42 -3.76
N ILE A 184 -21.28 4.72 -4.70
CA ILE A 184 -22.40 3.83 -4.38
C ILE A 184 -21.86 2.57 -3.70
N ARG A 185 -22.38 2.23 -2.53
CA ARG A 185 -22.02 1.02 -1.77
C ARG A 185 -23.23 0.40 -1.10
N ASP A 186 -23.33 -0.90 -1.24
CA ASP A 186 -24.20 -1.75 -0.40
C ASP A 186 -23.40 -2.19 0.83
N MET A 187 -23.55 -1.43 1.93
CA MET A 187 -22.74 -1.63 3.13
C MET A 187 -23.03 -2.96 3.83
N PHE A 188 -24.27 -3.39 3.79
CA PHE A 188 -24.74 -4.59 4.50
C PHE A 188 -24.91 -5.80 3.58
N TYR A 189 -24.66 -5.64 2.28
CA TYR A 189 -24.90 -6.67 1.25
C TYR A 189 -26.33 -7.20 1.26
N ASP A 190 -27.29 -6.31 1.52
CA ASP A 190 -28.72 -6.60 1.63
C ASP A 190 -29.53 -6.14 0.40
N GLY A 191 -28.84 -5.65 -0.63
CA GLY A 191 -29.46 -5.18 -1.88
C GLY A 191 -29.89 -3.71 -1.85
N ASN A 192 -29.52 -2.95 -0.82
CA ASN A 192 -29.85 -1.54 -0.64
C ASN A 192 -28.61 -0.63 -0.79
N PRO A 193 -28.07 -0.41 -2.02
CA PRO A 193 -26.91 0.42 -2.23
C PRO A 193 -27.23 1.90 -1.97
N GLU A 194 -26.38 2.57 -1.20
CA GLU A 194 -26.50 4.00 -0.86
C GLU A 194 -25.25 4.78 -1.31
N PRO A 195 -25.39 6.10 -1.59
CA PRO A 195 -24.25 6.97 -1.85
C PRO A 195 -23.50 7.28 -0.56
N GLU A 196 -22.21 6.97 -0.53
CA GLU A 196 -21.29 7.31 0.57
C GLU A 196 -20.21 8.28 0.08
N PRO A 197 -19.72 9.22 0.92
CA PRO A 197 -18.61 10.11 0.56
C PRO A 197 -17.38 9.32 0.15
N GLY A 198 -16.80 9.65 -1.00
CA GLY A 198 -15.55 9.08 -1.48
C GLY A 198 -14.33 9.63 -0.77
N ALA A 199 -13.29 8.81 -0.60
CA ALA A 199 -12.02 9.24 -0.04
C ALA A 199 -10.84 8.44 -0.63
N VAL A 200 -9.64 9.04 -0.53
CA VAL A 200 -8.35 8.43 -0.85
C VAL A 200 -7.48 8.48 0.39
N VAL A 201 -6.90 7.35 0.79
CA VAL A 201 -5.87 7.32 1.83
C VAL A 201 -4.50 7.08 1.18
N CYS A 202 -3.51 7.93 1.52
CA CYS A 202 -2.12 7.72 1.16
C CYS A 202 -1.45 6.85 2.21
N ARG A 203 -1.10 5.62 1.83
CA ARG A 203 -0.40 4.66 2.68
C ARG A 203 1.09 4.73 2.43
N ILE A 204 1.88 4.48 3.46
CA ILE A 204 3.34 4.48 3.42
C ILE A 204 3.85 3.17 3.99
N ALA A 205 4.79 2.55 3.29
CA ALA A 205 5.52 1.37 3.77
C ALA A 205 6.86 1.25 3.03
N PRO A 206 7.86 0.56 3.59
CA PRO A 206 9.06 0.20 2.82
C PRO A 206 8.73 -0.59 1.57
N SER A 207 7.70 -1.44 1.62
CA SER A 207 7.09 -2.09 0.46
C SER A 207 5.70 -2.64 0.80
N PHE A 208 4.82 -2.72 -0.21
CA PHE A 208 3.51 -3.36 -0.13
C PHE A 208 3.52 -4.81 -0.63
N LEU A 209 4.68 -5.45 -0.74
CA LEU A 209 4.81 -6.85 -1.14
C LEU A 209 4.17 -7.80 -0.13
N ARG A 210 3.40 -8.74 -0.66
CA ARG A 210 2.56 -9.72 0.04
C ARG A 210 2.98 -11.13 -0.32
N PHE A 211 2.54 -12.12 0.43
CA PHE A 211 2.72 -13.52 0.05
C PHE A 211 2.15 -13.79 -1.34
N GLY A 212 1.00 -13.19 -1.65
CA GLY A 212 0.33 -13.33 -2.94
C GLY A 212 1.15 -12.88 -4.16
N ASN A 213 2.16 -12.01 -4.00
CA ASN A 213 3.06 -11.64 -5.09
C ASN A 213 3.95 -12.82 -5.51
N PHE A 214 4.33 -13.67 -4.57
CA PHE A 214 5.10 -14.91 -4.85
C PHE A 214 4.18 -16.02 -5.33
N GLU A 215 3.02 -16.19 -4.71
CA GLU A 215 2.05 -17.22 -5.05
C GLU A 215 1.57 -17.12 -6.50
N ILE A 216 1.33 -15.91 -7.03
CA ILE A 216 0.86 -15.75 -8.40
C ILE A 216 1.89 -16.27 -9.43
N HIS A 217 3.17 -15.98 -9.21
CA HIS A 217 4.23 -16.47 -10.09
C HIS A 217 4.39 -17.99 -9.99
N ALA A 218 4.35 -18.54 -8.77
CA ALA A 218 4.42 -19.98 -8.54
C ALA A 218 3.23 -20.72 -9.18
N ALA A 219 2.01 -20.23 -8.99
CA ALA A 219 0.79 -20.83 -9.53
C ALA A 219 0.73 -20.82 -11.06
N HIS A 220 1.41 -19.88 -11.71
CA HIS A 220 1.47 -19.77 -13.16
C HIS A 220 2.72 -20.42 -13.77
N GLY A 221 3.60 -21.04 -12.96
CA GLY A 221 4.87 -21.62 -13.44
C GLY A 221 5.87 -20.59 -13.95
N GLU A 222 5.76 -19.35 -13.49
CA GLU A 222 6.65 -18.22 -13.88
C GLU A 222 7.91 -18.22 -13.01
N GLU A 223 8.68 -19.32 -13.01
CA GLU A 223 9.81 -19.56 -12.09
C GLU A 223 10.90 -18.48 -12.15
N GLN A 224 11.22 -17.99 -13.35
CA GLN A 224 12.24 -16.95 -13.51
C GLN A 224 11.80 -15.62 -12.88
N LEU A 225 10.50 -15.29 -12.95
CA LEU A 225 9.95 -14.10 -12.34
C LEU A 225 9.86 -14.24 -10.83
N LEU A 226 9.47 -15.43 -10.35
CA LEU A 226 9.49 -15.77 -8.93
C LEU A 226 10.89 -15.59 -8.34
N LYS A 227 11.92 -16.13 -9.03
CA LYS A 227 13.30 -15.96 -8.61
C LYS A 227 13.73 -14.49 -8.63
N ARG A 228 13.41 -13.75 -9.69
CA ARG A 228 13.74 -12.33 -9.80
C ARG A 228 13.10 -11.49 -8.70
N LEU A 229 11.83 -11.76 -8.36
CA LEU A 229 11.13 -11.12 -7.24
C LEU A 229 11.81 -11.46 -5.91
N LEU A 230 12.19 -12.72 -5.70
CA LEU A 230 12.86 -13.16 -4.48
C LEU A 230 14.24 -12.50 -4.33
N ASP A 231 15.04 -12.45 -5.40
CA ASP A 231 16.34 -11.77 -5.42
C ASP A 231 16.19 -10.27 -5.13
N TYR A 232 15.15 -9.62 -5.67
CA TYR A 232 14.80 -8.23 -5.38
C TYR A 232 14.50 -8.03 -3.90
N VAL A 233 13.62 -8.83 -3.34
CA VAL A 233 13.19 -8.70 -1.93
C VAL A 233 14.35 -8.92 -0.97
N ILE A 234 15.19 -9.93 -1.21
CA ILE A 234 16.35 -10.20 -0.35
C ILE A 234 17.33 -9.03 -0.41
N ARG A 235 17.64 -8.54 -1.62
CA ARG A 235 18.60 -7.44 -1.80
C ARG A 235 18.17 -6.17 -1.09
N HIS A 236 16.89 -5.82 -1.18
CA HIS A 236 16.39 -4.54 -0.69
C HIS A 236 15.93 -4.55 0.76
N PHE A 237 15.43 -5.70 1.26
CA PHE A 237 14.78 -5.74 2.58
C PHE A 237 15.37 -6.77 3.55
N PHE A 238 16.21 -7.68 3.05
CA PHE A 238 16.83 -8.74 3.85
C PHE A 238 18.29 -8.98 3.44
N PRO A 239 19.13 -7.94 3.33
CA PRO A 239 20.46 -8.07 2.76
C PRO A 239 21.29 -9.11 3.49
N GLY A 240 21.99 -9.95 2.71
CA GLY A 240 22.89 -10.97 3.21
C GLY A 240 22.23 -12.31 3.56
N LEU A 241 20.91 -12.42 3.51
CA LEU A 241 20.25 -13.71 3.77
C LEU A 241 20.23 -14.60 2.52
N SER A 242 20.42 -15.90 2.70
CA SER A 242 20.09 -16.92 1.69
C SER A 242 18.56 -17.08 1.57
N TYR A 243 18.07 -17.75 0.52
CA TYR A 243 16.64 -18.02 0.33
C TYR A 243 16.01 -18.75 1.52
N ARG A 244 16.74 -19.71 2.10
CA ARG A 244 16.28 -20.45 3.27
C ARG A 244 16.18 -19.56 4.50
N GLU A 245 17.19 -18.75 4.77
CA GLU A 245 17.19 -17.82 5.90
C GLU A 245 16.12 -16.76 5.73
N TRP A 246 15.92 -16.23 4.51
CA TRP A 246 14.82 -15.33 4.20
C TRP A 246 13.46 -15.93 4.54
N TYR A 247 13.21 -17.18 4.14
CA TYR A 247 11.96 -17.88 4.45
C TYR A 247 11.74 -17.99 5.96
N HIS A 248 12.77 -18.40 6.71
CA HIS A 248 12.70 -18.46 8.17
C HIS A 248 12.45 -17.09 8.81
N GLU A 249 13.08 -16.03 8.28
CA GLU A 249 12.89 -14.67 8.78
C GLU A 249 11.47 -14.15 8.52
N VAL A 250 10.89 -14.43 7.35
CA VAL A 250 9.48 -14.12 7.05
C VAL A 250 8.54 -14.84 8.03
N CYS A 251 8.76 -16.14 8.28
CA CYS A 251 7.99 -16.89 9.27
C CYS A 251 8.11 -16.28 10.68
N ARG A 252 9.34 -15.92 11.09
CA ARG A 252 9.60 -15.30 12.39
C ARG A 252 8.91 -13.96 12.55
N ARG A 253 9.00 -13.08 11.54
CA ARG A 253 8.31 -11.77 11.54
C ARG A 253 6.80 -11.94 11.58
N THR A 254 6.27 -12.87 10.82
CA THR A 254 4.82 -13.17 10.83
C THR A 254 4.36 -13.66 12.20
N GLY A 255 5.09 -14.61 12.81
CA GLY A 255 4.77 -15.11 14.15
C GLY A 255 4.83 -14.02 15.22
N ARG A 256 5.82 -13.13 15.13
CA ARG A 256 5.92 -11.97 16.03
C ARG A 256 4.73 -11.01 15.84
N LEU A 257 4.36 -10.70 14.59
CA LEU A 257 3.21 -9.86 14.30
C LEU A 257 1.92 -10.42 14.89
N MET A 258 1.69 -11.75 14.77
CA MET A 258 0.54 -12.40 15.40
C MET A 258 0.55 -12.25 16.93
N SER A 259 1.72 -12.41 17.55
CA SER A 259 1.89 -12.22 18.99
C SER A 259 1.59 -10.78 19.42
N ASP A 260 2.05 -9.80 18.64
CA ASP A 260 1.79 -8.38 18.92
C ASP A 260 0.29 -8.03 18.78
N TRP A 261 -0.41 -8.59 17.78
CA TRP A 261 -1.86 -8.44 17.65
C TRP A 261 -2.60 -9.04 18.83
N MET A 262 -2.24 -10.27 19.23
CA MET A 262 -2.85 -10.93 20.40
C MET A 262 -2.62 -10.14 21.69
N ARG A 263 -1.42 -9.58 21.89
CA ARG A 263 -1.08 -8.76 23.05
C ARG A 263 -1.99 -7.55 23.19
N LEU A 264 -2.43 -6.98 22.08
CA LEU A 264 -3.29 -5.79 22.06
C LEU A 264 -4.79 -6.13 21.95
N GLY A 265 -5.14 -7.41 21.75
CA GLY A 265 -6.52 -7.80 21.45
C GLY A 265 -6.97 -7.35 20.04
N PHE A 266 -6.03 -7.08 19.14
CA PHE A 266 -6.36 -6.72 17.76
C PHE A 266 -6.66 -7.97 16.94
N VAL A 267 -7.79 -7.94 16.21
CA VAL A 267 -8.23 -9.00 15.30
C VAL A 267 -8.27 -8.44 13.89
N HIS A 268 -7.32 -8.86 13.05
CA HIS A 268 -7.25 -8.39 11.65
C HIS A 268 -8.50 -8.81 10.85
N GLY A 269 -9.00 -10.01 11.08
CA GLY A 269 -10.26 -10.51 10.51
C GLY A 269 -10.16 -11.05 9.08
N VAL A 270 -9.13 -10.72 8.30
CA VAL A 270 -8.96 -11.18 6.90
C VAL A 270 -7.48 -11.47 6.62
N MET A 271 -6.96 -12.56 7.20
CA MET A 271 -5.55 -12.96 7.07
C MET A 271 -5.31 -13.88 5.87
N ASN A 272 -5.87 -13.52 4.73
CA ASN A 272 -5.59 -14.17 3.46
C ASN A 272 -4.17 -13.84 3.00
N THR A 273 -3.57 -14.63 2.11
CA THR A 273 -2.19 -14.41 1.66
C THR A 273 -1.99 -13.15 0.82
N ASP A 274 -3.07 -12.60 0.27
CA ASP A 274 -3.11 -11.27 -0.35
C ASP A 274 -3.16 -10.11 0.68
N ASN A 275 -3.34 -10.41 1.97
CA ASN A 275 -3.34 -9.44 3.06
C ASN A 275 -2.21 -9.68 4.09
N MET A 276 -1.20 -10.45 3.72
CA MET A 276 -0.05 -10.77 4.57
C MET A 276 1.24 -10.23 3.96
N SER A 277 1.86 -9.25 4.63
CA SER A 277 3.12 -8.64 4.19
C SER A 277 4.30 -9.58 4.42
N VAL A 278 5.19 -9.71 3.42
CA VAL A 278 6.47 -10.44 3.57
C VAL A 278 7.46 -9.74 4.51
N LEU A 279 7.22 -8.46 4.80
CA LEU A 279 8.01 -7.68 5.75
C LEU A 279 7.52 -7.84 7.20
N GLY A 280 6.40 -8.55 7.42
CA GLY A 280 5.79 -8.69 8.75
C GLY A 280 5.08 -7.43 9.22
N LEU A 281 4.49 -6.67 8.30
CA LEU A 281 3.70 -5.48 8.61
C LEU A 281 2.21 -5.81 8.61
N THR A 282 1.44 -5.18 9.50
CA THR A 282 -0.02 -5.14 9.37
C THR A 282 -0.38 -4.36 8.11
N ILE A 283 -1.18 -4.96 7.23
CA ILE A 283 -1.57 -4.38 5.93
C ILE A 283 -3.06 -4.64 5.68
N ASP A 284 -3.70 -3.75 4.91
CA ASP A 284 -5.09 -3.91 4.43
C ASP A 284 -6.13 -4.03 5.54
N TYR A 285 -6.39 -2.92 6.18
CA TYR A 285 -7.37 -2.73 7.24
C TYR A 285 -8.81 -2.88 6.72
N GLY A 286 -9.29 -4.12 6.66
CA GLY A 286 -10.66 -4.47 6.28
C GLY A 286 -11.61 -4.44 7.49
N PRO A 287 -12.38 -5.51 7.72
CA PRO A 287 -13.32 -5.60 8.84
C PRO A 287 -12.62 -6.01 10.15
N TYR A 288 -11.52 -5.34 10.49
CA TYR A 288 -10.81 -5.59 11.74
C TYR A 288 -11.67 -5.24 12.96
N GLY A 289 -11.32 -5.81 14.10
CA GLY A 289 -11.91 -5.51 15.39
C GLY A 289 -10.89 -5.48 16.52
N TRP A 290 -11.35 -5.07 17.69
CA TRP A 290 -10.62 -5.15 18.95
C TRP A 290 -11.43 -5.99 19.92
N LEU A 291 -10.75 -6.81 20.72
CA LEU A 291 -11.40 -7.54 21.79
C LEU A 291 -11.81 -6.53 22.87
N GLU A 292 -13.07 -6.59 23.27
CA GLU A 292 -13.57 -5.86 24.43
C GLU A 292 -13.32 -6.70 25.68
N GLY A 293 -12.92 -6.02 26.79
CA GLY A 293 -12.64 -6.65 28.09
C GLY A 293 -13.91 -7.02 28.86
#